data_138e6cc5e2f1bea081aca431bc31d4aa
#
_entry.id   138e6cc5e2f1bea081aca431bc31d4aa
#
_cell.length_a   1.000
_cell.length_b   1.000
_cell.length_c   1.000
_cell.angle_alpha   90.00
_cell.angle_beta   90.00
_cell.angle_gamma   90.00
#
_symmetry.space_group_name_H-M   'P 1'
#
loop_
_entity.id
_entity.type
_entity.pdbx_description
1 polymer ?
#
loop_
_entity_poly.entity_id
_entity_poly.type
_entity_poly.pdbx_seq_one_letter_code
_entity_poly.pdbx_strand_id
1 'polypeptide(L)'
;MAQQKRLRGLAQNLKDKASVIAAALSTKRHLSSVRVHVLRATTHALAAPPSEETISAVLAVGHGGSHRHPRACIDTLMDRLHTTRSATVALKCLYTLHNVVVKGPFVLKDQLSCYPSYGGHNFLNLSTFRDVSDLESLELSSWVRWYAAVLEQTLTVSRILGYYLNDSCESQEKKKTLVVSNASNADLLYKLEVLVGFVEQIGHVPDSLHLQRNELVYEVVRLVGENYRSVQGEIFLRVEELGERIMEDFDVGELNELVGYLGRLEESREKLLLLFVNRRKNNGFWELVEKTKGKGVAKKKEIEGKWLAVVVSGNAAELTRSTNPFLDPGQQLSPVPRLSFATVRWNTATVIFSENLSKIKIVKTLILFIFFPFILWESAVCAFQLEVWCSILFQYFFYFSLMWGCGARCLPSCAWLKCKKQIL
;
A
#
# COMPACT_ATOMS: atom_id res chain seq x y z
N MET A 1 26.07 -10.77 -31.17
CA MET A 1 25.32 -10.59 -29.91
C MET A 1 26.10 -10.93 -28.63
N ALA A 2 26.72 -12.12 -28.52
CA ALA A 2 27.47 -12.53 -27.30
C ALA A 2 28.64 -11.60 -26.95
N GLN A 3 29.40 -11.14 -27.94
CA GLN A 3 30.56 -10.27 -27.75
C GLN A 3 30.15 -8.86 -27.22
N GLN A 4 29.05 -8.33 -27.74
CA GLN A 4 28.48 -7.05 -27.28
C GLN A 4 27.96 -7.12 -25.83
N LYS A 5 27.35 -8.27 -25.46
CA LYS A 5 26.89 -8.53 -24.06
C LYS A 5 28.10 -8.59 -23.09
N ARG A 6 29.22 -9.21 -23.51
CA ARG A 6 30.48 -9.25 -22.72
C ARG A 6 31.11 -7.87 -22.52
N LEU A 7 31.23 -7.08 -23.60
CA LEU A 7 31.79 -5.72 -23.52
C LEU A 7 30.95 -4.82 -22.61
N ARG A 8 29.64 -4.93 -22.71
CA ARG A 8 28.70 -4.20 -21.84
C ARG A 8 28.87 -4.58 -20.37
N GLY A 9 28.99 -5.88 -20.07
CA GLY A 9 29.25 -6.36 -18.71
C GLY A 9 30.56 -5.82 -18.13
N LEU A 10 31.62 -5.77 -18.93
CA LEU A 10 32.90 -5.18 -18.52
C LEU A 10 32.77 -3.68 -18.24
N ALA A 11 32.08 -2.92 -19.10
CA ALA A 11 31.83 -1.49 -18.91
C ALA A 11 31.03 -1.22 -17.62
N GLN A 12 30.01 -2.04 -17.36
CA GLN A 12 29.21 -1.94 -16.14
C GLN A 12 30.04 -2.25 -14.88
N ASN A 13 30.88 -3.28 -14.91
CA ASN A 13 31.78 -3.61 -13.81
C ASN A 13 32.82 -2.50 -13.52
N LEU A 14 33.35 -1.87 -14.57
CA LEU A 14 34.24 -0.72 -14.43
C LEU A 14 33.53 0.48 -13.82
N LYS A 15 32.30 0.75 -14.25
CA LYS A 15 31.43 1.79 -13.67
C LYS A 15 31.15 1.58 -12.19
N ASP A 16 30.85 0.33 -11.78
CA ASP A 16 30.64 -0.02 -10.38
C ASP A 16 31.90 0.21 -9.54
N LYS A 17 33.06 -0.27 -10.01
CA LYS A 17 34.35 -0.04 -9.33
C LYS A 17 34.66 1.45 -9.20
N ALA A 18 34.49 2.24 -10.27
CA ALA A 18 34.71 3.67 -10.26
C ALA A 18 33.76 4.38 -9.27
N SER A 19 32.49 3.98 -9.21
CA SER A 19 31.49 4.53 -8.28
C SER A 19 31.85 4.23 -6.81
N VAL A 20 32.32 3.03 -6.50
CA VAL A 20 32.78 2.62 -5.16
C VAL A 20 34.02 3.43 -4.76
N ILE A 21 35.00 3.59 -5.66
CA ILE A 21 36.21 4.39 -5.40
C ILE A 21 35.84 5.86 -5.16
N ALA A 22 34.98 6.45 -6.00
CA ALA A 22 34.51 7.83 -5.85
C ALA A 22 33.78 8.03 -4.51
N ALA A 23 32.94 7.05 -4.11
CA ALA A 23 32.28 7.08 -2.81
C ALA A 23 33.28 6.99 -1.65
N ALA A 24 34.31 6.14 -1.75
CA ALA A 24 35.32 5.98 -0.72
C ALA A 24 36.20 7.24 -0.56
N LEU A 25 36.46 7.96 -1.63
CA LEU A 25 37.24 9.22 -1.64
C LEU A 25 36.40 10.46 -1.29
N SER A 26 35.09 10.31 -1.03
CA SER A 26 34.23 11.44 -0.67
C SER A 26 34.69 12.14 0.62
N THR A 27 34.63 13.47 0.61
CA THR A 27 35.02 14.31 1.75
C THR A 27 34.19 14.08 3.02
N LYS A 28 32.96 13.57 2.86
CA LYS A 28 32.08 13.19 3.99
C LYS A 28 32.41 11.76 4.49
N ARG A 29 33.57 11.58 5.09
CA ARG A 29 34.10 10.26 5.50
C ARG A 29 33.13 9.37 6.28
N HIS A 30 32.31 9.95 7.17
CA HIS A 30 31.34 9.22 8.00
C HIS A 30 30.15 8.64 7.20
N LEU A 31 29.82 9.20 6.04
CA LEU A 31 28.77 8.70 5.13
C LEU A 31 29.35 7.88 3.97
N SER A 32 30.64 7.97 3.74
CA SER A 32 31.36 7.28 2.68
C SER A 32 31.25 5.74 2.82
N SER A 33 31.44 5.20 4.02
CA SER A 33 31.30 3.77 4.29
C SER A 33 29.89 3.24 3.98
N VAL A 34 28.85 3.96 4.40
CA VAL A 34 27.45 3.63 4.13
C VAL A 34 27.19 3.54 2.62
N ARG A 35 27.66 4.57 1.88
CA ARG A 35 27.52 4.63 0.43
C ARG A 35 28.24 3.50 -0.28
N VAL A 36 29.44 3.13 0.21
CA VAL A 36 30.20 1.99 -0.32
C VAL A 36 29.46 0.67 -0.10
N HIS A 37 28.87 0.44 1.10
CA HIS A 37 28.07 -0.77 1.36
C HIS A 37 26.87 -0.88 0.42
N VAL A 38 26.12 0.20 0.24
CA VAL A 38 24.98 0.24 -0.69
C VAL A 38 25.41 -0.04 -2.14
N LEU A 39 26.50 0.58 -2.60
CA LEU A 39 26.99 0.38 -3.97
C LEU A 39 27.48 -1.06 -4.20
N ARG A 40 28.10 -1.69 -3.22
CA ARG A 40 28.53 -3.10 -3.29
C ARG A 40 27.34 -4.05 -3.34
N ALA A 41 26.27 -3.78 -2.56
CA ALA A 41 25.06 -4.58 -2.58
C ALA A 41 24.26 -4.42 -3.89
N THR A 42 24.42 -3.31 -4.62
CA THR A 42 23.58 -2.96 -5.79
C THR A 42 24.37 -2.82 -7.08
N THR A 43 25.31 -3.77 -7.32
CA THR A 43 26.15 -3.81 -8.52
C THR A 43 25.35 -4.17 -9.78
N HIS A 44 25.90 -3.83 -10.96
CA HIS A 44 25.36 -4.24 -12.26
C HIS A 44 25.71 -5.70 -12.64
N ALA A 45 26.48 -6.42 -11.80
CA ALA A 45 26.83 -7.82 -12.06
C ALA A 45 25.58 -8.65 -12.32
N LEU A 46 25.57 -9.34 -13.47
CA LEU A 46 24.42 -10.06 -13.98
C LEU A 46 23.99 -11.20 -13.05
N ALA A 47 22.69 -11.36 -12.93
CA ALA A 47 21.96 -12.51 -12.42
C ALA A 47 22.15 -12.89 -10.93
N ALA A 48 23.32 -12.71 -10.32
CA ALA A 48 23.54 -13.10 -8.92
C ALA A 48 22.93 -12.10 -7.93
N PRO A 49 22.25 -12.57 -6.88
CA PRO A 49 21.81 -11.72 -5.77
C PRO A 49 23.01 -11.10 -5.05
N PRO A 50 22.83 -10.01 -4.27
CA PRO A 50 23.86 -9.53 -3.36
C PRO A 50 24.26 -10.63 -2.37
N SER A 51 25.55 -10.79 -2.12
CA SER A 51 26.01 -11.78 -1.14
C SER A 51 25.50 -11.45 0.26
N GLU A 52 25.36 -12.46 1.10
CA GLU A 52 24.89 -12.27 2.49
C GLU A 52 25.81 -11.34 3.28
N GLU A 53 27.11 -11.36 3.00
CA GLU A 53 28.09 -10.42 3.59
C GLU A 53 27.78 -8.97 3.21
N THR A 54 27.44 -8.70 1.93
CA THR A 54 27.12 -7.34 1.50
C THR A 54 25.79 -6.85 2.09
N ILE A 55 24.80 -7.72 2.21
CA ILE A 55 23.53 -7.42 2.89
C ILE A 55 23.78 -7.17 4.37
N SER A 56 24.51 -8.05 5.06
CA SER A 56 24.86 -7.88 6.48
C SER A 56 25.62 -6.58 6.74
N ALA A 57 26.51 -6.16 5.85
CA ALA A 57 27.20 -4.89 5.95
C ALA A 57 26.26 -3.68 5.83
N VAL A 58 25.22 -3.76 4.99
CA VAL A 58 24.18 -2.73 4.91
C VAL A 58 23.32 -2.71 6.18
N LEU A 59 22.91 -3.87 6.69
CA LEU A 59 22.08 -3.97 7.89
C LEU A 59 22.85 -3.52 9.15
N ALA A 60 24.16 -3.77 9.21
CA ALA A 60 25.04 -3.35 10.31
C ALA A 60 25.08 -1.81 10.50
N VAL A 61 24.76 -1.05 9.45
CA VAL A 61 24.67 0.43 9.54
C VAL A 61 23.63 0.86 10.59
N GLY A 62 22.60 0.08 10.81
CA GLY A 62 21.55 0.37 11.80
C GLY A 62 21.94 0.12 13.26
N HIS A 63 23.06 -0.56 13.52
CA HIS A 63 23.54 -0.83 14.87
C HIS A 63 24.47 0.26 15.41
N GLY A 64 24.89 1.23 14.58
CA GLY A 64 25.68 2.37 15.00
C GLY A 64 24.85 3.37 15.82
N GLY A 65 25.41 3.94 16.91
CA GLY A 65 24.71 4.86 17.80
C GLY A 65 24.26 6.20 17.21
N SER A 66 24.44 6.43 15.91
CA SER A 66 24.06 7.67 15.21
C SER A 66 22.88 7.45 14.28
N HIS A 67 21.75 8.16 14.51
CA HIS A 67 20.58 8.14 13.63
C HIS A 67 20.85 8.66 12.20
N ARG A 68 21.97 9.32 11.95
CA ARG A 68 22.31 9.86 10.62
C ARG A 68 22.70 8.76 9.63
N HIS A 69 23.31 7.68 10.07
CA HIS A 69 23.76 6.60 9.21
C HIS A 69 22.58 5.76 8.65
N PRO A 70 21.61 5.33 9.46
CA PRO A 70 20.42 4.63 8.97
C PRO A 70 19.65 5.42 7.92
N ARG A 71 19.42 6.72 8.19
CA ARG A 71 18.75 7.60 7.22
C ARG A 71 19.53 7.71 5.91
N ALA A 72 20.85 8.00 6.01
CA ALA A 72 21.69 8.08 4.82
C ALA A 72 21.76 6.77 4.03
N CYS A 73 21.62 5.61 4.70
CA CYS A 73 21.54 4.31 4.05
C CYS A 73 20.27 4.20 3.21
N ILE A 74 19.12 4.50 3.80
CA ILE A 74 17.83 4.44 3.09
C ILE A 74 17.79 5.49 1.95
N ASP A 75 18.20 6.74 2.22
CA ASP A 75 18.26 7.78 1.19
C ASP A 75 19.16 7.34 0.01
N THR A 76 20.34 6.76 0.29
CA THR A 76 21.25 6.29 -0.77
C THR A 76 20.66 5.14 -1.58
N LEU A 77 19.93 4.21 -0.94
CA LEU A 77 19.23 3.10 -1.63
C LEU A 77 18.11 3.64 -2.52
N MET A 78 17.33 4.58 -2.01
CA MET A 78 16.22 5.19 -2.75
C MET A 78 16.72 6.04 -3.92
N ASP A 79 17.74 6.88 -3.71
CA ASP A 79 18.37 7.66 -4.78
C ASP A 79 18.89 6.75 -5.90
N ARG A 80 19.55 5.64 -5.53
CA ARG A 80 20.05 4.68 -6.51
C ARG A 80 18.92 3.96 -7.23
N LEU A 81 17.84 3.61 -6.53
CA LEU A 81 16.65 2.99 -7.11
C LEU A 81 15.99 3.90 -8.13
N HIS A 82 15.82 5.18 -7.82
CA HIS A 82 15.15 6.15 -8.69
C HIS A 82 16.01 6.62 -9.86
N THR A 83 17.35 6.60 -9.72
CA THR A 83 18.27 7.04 -10.77
C THR A 83 18.70 5.94 -11.73
N THR A 84 18.54 4.66 -11.34
CA THR A 84 18.95 3.55 -12.19
C THR A 84 17.98 3.32 -13.34
N ARG A 85 18.56 2.96 -14.50
CA ARG A 85 17.80 2.44 -15.66
C ARG A 85 18.02 0.94 -15.88
N SER A 86 18.84 0.32 -15.03
CA SER A 86 19.12 -1.12 -15.11
C SER A 86 18.15 -1.91 -14.24
N ALA A 87 17.42 -2.85 -14.84
CA ALA A 87 16.49 -3.73 -14.12
C ALA A 87 17.19 -4.57 -13.05
N THR A 88 18.42 -5.04 -13.33
CA THR A 88 19.23 -5.79 -12.35
C THR A 88 19.57 -4.94 -11.12
N VAL A 89 19.99 -3.69 -11.31
CA VAL A 89 20.30 -2.78 -10.18
C VAL A 89 19.05 -2.46 -9.40
N ALA A 90 17.92 -2.19 -10.09
CA ALA A 90 16.64 -1.91 -9.45
C ALA A 90 16.17 -3.10 -8.59
N LEU A 91 16.22 -4.34 -9.13
CA LEU A 91 15.89 -5.54 -8.35
C LEU A 91 16.81 -5.73 -7.13
N LYS A 92 18.12 -5.45 -7.24
CA LYS A 92 19.04 -5.53 -6.12
C LYS A 92 18.78 -4.45 -5.06
N CYS A 93 18.39 -3.25 -5.47
CA CYS A 93 17.97 -2.21 -4.53
C CYS A 93 16.71 -2.65 -3.76
N LEU A 94 15.68 -3.15 -4.48
CA LEU A 94 14.46 -3.67 -3.87
C LEU A 94 14.74 -4.87 -2.96
N TYR A 95 15.61 -5.79 -3.39
CA TYR A 95 16.04 -6.94 -2.59
C TYR A 95 16.72 -6.50 -1.28
N THR A 96 17.58 -5.49 -1.36
CA THR A 96 18.25 -4.93 -0.19
C THR A 96 17.26 -4.24 0.75
N LEU A 97 16.32 -3.43 0.22
CA LEU A 97 15.24 -2.82 0.99
C LEU A 97 14.34 -3.88 1.65
N HIS A 98 14.02 -4.96 0.94
CA HIS A 98 13.25 -6.06 1.51
C HIS A 98 13.98 -6.74 2.67
N ASN A 99 15.29 -6.98 2.55
CA ASN A 99 16.09 -7.49 3.67
C ASN A 99 16.14 -6.52 4.85
N VAL A 100 16.10 -5.19 4.61
CA VAL A 100 15.95 -4.20 5.69
C VAL A 100 14.62 -4.42 6.42
N VAL A 101 13.51 -4.64 5.71
CA VAL A 101 12.20 -4.90 6.33
C VAL A 101 12.19 -6.20 7.12
N VAL A 102 12.78 -7.28 6.58
CA VAL A 102 12.72 -8.63 7.18
C VAL A 102 13.72 -8.77 8.32
N LYS A 103 14.99 -8.44 8.08
CA LYS A 103 16.13 -8.72 8.98
C LYS A 103 16.76 -7.48 9.60
N GLY A 104 16.39 -6.28 9.13
CA GLY A 104 17.03 -5.04 9.56
C GLY A 104 16.71 -4.68 11.01
N PRO A 105 17.62 -3.98 11.71
CA PRO A 105 17.33 -3.40 13.01
C PRO A 105 16.21 -2.36 12.92
N PHE A 106 15.47 -2.19 14.01
CA PHE A 106 14.28 -1.33 14.09
C PHE A 106 14.53 0.07 13.51
N VAL A 107 15.69 0.66 13.78
CA VAL A 107 16.03 2.02 13.30
C VAL A 107 16.06 2.12 11.77
N LEU A 108 16.54 1.08 11.06
CA LEU A 108 16.48 1.04 9.58
C LEU A 108 15.07 0.82 9.08
N LYS A 109 14.30 -0.06 9.71
CA LYS A 109 12.91 -0.32 9.37
C LYS A 109 12.06 0.94 9.55
N ASP A 110 12.27 1.67 10.66
CA ASP A 110 11.60 2.93 10.97
C ASP A 110 11.89 4.01 9.91
N GLN A 111 13.16 4.20 9.53
CA GLN A 111 13.52 5.15 8.48
C GLN A 111 12.87 4.79 7.12
N LEU A 112 12.74 3.52 6.79
CA LEU A 112 12.09 3.09 5.56
C LEU A 112 10.56 3.28 5.64
N SER A 113 9.93 3.03 6.78
CA SER A 113 8.48 3.19 6.97
C SER A 113 8.02 4.65 6.92
N CYS A 114 8.91 5.59 7.29
CA CYS A 114 8.67 7.02 7.22
C CYS A 114 8.98 7.63 5.83
N TYR A 115 9.49 6.84 4.89
CA TYR A 115 9.88 7.31 3.56
C TYR A 115 8.89 6.87 2.48
N PRO A 116 8.42 7.76 1.61
CA PRO A 116 8.39 9.22 1.78
C PRO A 116 7.43 9.61 2.90
N SER A 117 7.62 10.81 3.48
CA SER A 117 6.84 11.31 4.62
C SER A 117 5.33 11.30 4.44
N TYR A 118 4.83 11.19 3.22
CA TYR A 118 3.40 11.22 2.92
C TYR A 118 2.74 9.83 2.90
N GLY A 119 3.52 8.74 2.81
CA GLY A 119 2.97 7.39 2.63
C GLY A 119 1.99 7.31 1.46
N GLY A 120 1.78 6.17 0.89
CA GLY A 120 0.81 6.01 -0.19
C GLY A 120 1.22 4.90 -1.14
N HIS A 121 0.29 4.52 -2.02
CA HIS A 121 0.60 3.57 -3.09
C HIS A 121 1.63 4.17 -4.05
N ASN A 122 2.51 3.30 -4.56
CA ASN A 122 3.55 3.65 -5.51
C ASN A 122 4.58 4.70 -5.00
N PHE A 123 4.87 4.67 -3.69
CA PHE A 123 5.89 5.57 -3.13
C PHE A 123 7.31 5.24 -3.61
N LEU A 124 7.57 4.01 -4.04
CA LEU A 124 8.81 3.63 -4.71
C LEU A 124 8.89 4.16 -6.14
N ASN A 125 7.77 4.61 -6.71
CA ASN A 125 7.64 5.23 -8.02
C ASN A 125 8.21 4.37 -9.18
N LEU A 126 7.98 3.06 -9.13
CA LEU A 126 8.49 2.11 -10.12
C LEU A 126 7.41 1.50 -11.03
N SER A 127 6.16 1.97 -10.96
CA SER A 127 5.06 1.45 -11.78
C SER A 127 5.31 1.57 -13.29
N THR A 128 6.09 2.56 -13.72
CA THR A 128 6.46 2.80 -15.12
C THR A 128 7.88 2.38 -15.46
N PHE A 129 8.59 1.70 -14.54
CA PHE A 129 9.98 1.30 -14.75
C PHE A 129 10.13 0.41 -15.99
N ARG A 130 11.11 0.74 -16.85
CA ARG A 130 11.39 0.01 -18.08
C ARG A 130 12.87 0.08 -18.44
N ASP A 131 13.51 -1.08 -18.60
CA ASP A 131 14.85 -1.24 -19.12
C ASP A 131 14.75 -1.81 -20.55
N VAL A 132 15.06 -1.00 -21.53
CA VAL A 132 14.98 -1.35 -22.97
C VAL A 132 16.32 -1.79 -23.55
N SER A 133 17.27 -2.10 -22.70
CA SER A 133 18.63 -2.39 -23.13
C SER A 133 18.78 -3.71 -23.91
N ASP A 134 17.97 -4.70 -23.56
CA ASP A 134 17.81 -5.98 -24.23
C ASP A 134 16.47 -6.63 -23.83
N LEU A 135 16.11 -7.74 -24.47
CA LEU A 135 14.85 -8.44 -24.22
C LEU A 135 14.75 -8.97 -22.78
N GLU A 136 15.82 -9.57 -22.27
CA GLU A 136 15.87 -10.10 -20.89
C GLU A 136 15.68 -8.98 -19.86
N SER A 137 16.34 -7.83 -20.05
CA SER A 137 16.17 -6.65 -19.19
C SER A 137 14.76 -6.05 -19.27
N LEU A 138 14.14 -6.10 -20.45
CA LEU A 138 12.76 -5.67 -20.64
C LEU A 138 11.79 -6.57 -19.86
N GLU A 139 11.97 -7.88 -19.91
CA GLU A 139 11.18 -8.84 -19.13
C GLU A 139 11.44 -8.68 -17.62
N LEU A 140 12.71 -8.50 -17.20
CA LEU A 140 13.06 -8.19 -15.81
C LEU A 140 12.40 -6.89 -15.29
N SER A 141 12.07 -5.95 -16.17
CA SER A 141 11.37 -4.73 -15.78
C SER A 141 9.98 -5.00 -15.22
N SER A 142 9.30 -6.05 -15.68
CA SER A 142 8.02 -6.47 -15.12
C SER A 142 8.18 -7.01 -13.70
N TRP A 143 9.27 -7.74 -13.43
CA TRP A 143 9.63 -8.21 -12.09
C TRP A 143 9.99 -7.04 -11.14
N VAL A 144 10.66 -6.01 -11.65
CA VAL A 144 10.91 -4.77 -10.88
C VAL A 144 9.60 -4.13 -10.43
N ARG A 145 8.66 -3.92 -11.37
CA ARG A 145 7.35 -3.31 -11.06
C ARG A 145 6.54 -4.14 -10.07
N TRP A 146 6.46 -5.45 -10.31
CA TRP A 146 5.76 -6.38 -9.42
C TRP A 146 6.37 -6.39 -8.01
N TYR A 147 7.69 -6.51 -7.92
CA TYR A 147 8.38 -6.58 -6.64
C TYR A 147 8.29 -5.27 -5.85
N ALA A 148 8.35 -4.13 -6.53
CA ALA A 148 8.12 -2.83 -5.91
C ALA A 148 6.72 -2.76 -5.28
N ALA A 149 5.69 -3.15 -6.02
CA ALA A 149 4.31 -3.14 -5.52
C ALA A 149 4.12 -4.11 -4.34
N VAL A 150 4.72 -5.31 -4.38
CA VAL A 150 4.71 -6.25 -3.24
C VAL A 150 5.41 -5.65 -2.01
N LEU A 151 6.54 -4.96 -2.18
CA LEU A 151 7.25 -4.33 -1.08
C LEU A 151 6.47 -3.16 -0.47
N GLU A 152 5.84 -2.33 -1.30
CA GLU A 152 4.95 -1.27 -0.85
C GLU A 152 3.78 -1.81 -0.03
N GLN A 153 3.18 -2.90 -0.52
CA GLN A 153 2.08 -3.55 0.19
C GLN A 153 2.55 -4.21 1.49
N THR A 154 3.78 -4.77 1.52
CA THR A 154 4.38 -5.30 2.76
C THR A 154 4.49 -4.22 3.84
N LEU A 155 4.94 -3.03 3.48
CA LEU A 155 5.04 -1.89 4.40
C LEU A 155 3.66 -1.37 4.84
N THR A 156 2.69 -1.38 3.93
CA THR A 156 1.30 -1.00 4.23
C THR A 156 0.68 -1.97 5.24
N VAL A 157 0.81 -3.28 5.03
CA VAL A 157 0.36 -4.32 5.96
C VAL A 157 1.01 -4.15 7.33
N SER A 158 2.35 -3.98 7.38
CA SER A 158 3.07 -3.79 8.64
C SER A 158 2.60 -2.55 9.40
N ARG A 159 2.29 -1.47 8.70
CA ARG A 159 1.76 -0.22 9.29
C ARG A 159 0.36 -0.41 9.88
N ILE A 160 -0.52 -1.13 9.17
CA ILE A 160 -1.91 -1.37 9.61
C ILE A 160 -1.95 -2.38 10.76
N LEU A 161 -1.09 -3.40 10.74
CA LEU A 161 -0.96 -4.34 11.84
C LEU A 161 -0.30 -3.72 13.08
N GLY A 162 0.54 -2.68 12.90
CA GLY A 162 1.32 -2.05 13.97
C GLY A 162 2.61 -2.79 14.34
N TYR A 163 3.00 -3.80 13.54
CA TYR A 163 4.25 -4.56 13.70
C TYR A 163 4.74 -5.11 12.36
N TYR A 164 6.03 -5.47 12.28
CA TYR A 164 6.59 -6.08 11.07
C TYR A 164 6.28 -7.58 11.03
N LEU A 165 5.88 -8.06 9.84
CA LEU A 165 5.39 -9.43 9.61
C LEU A 165 6.35 -10.53 10.11
N ASN A 166 7.66 -10.29 10.05
CA ASN A 166 8.69 -11.29 10.34
C ASN A 166 9.34 -11.13 11.73
N ASP A 167 8.81 -10.28 12.59
CA ASP A 167 9.26 -10.17 13.99
C ASP A 167 8.62 -11.32 14.81
N SER A 168 9.13 -12.55 14.61
CA SER A 168 8.68 -13.74 15.32
C SER A 168 9.45 -13.92 16.63
N CYS A 169 8.85 -13.46 17.72
CA CYS A 169 9.22 -13.86 19.08
C CYS A 169 8.04 -14.66 19.66
N GLU A 170 8.27 -15.80 20.28
CA GLU A 170 7.20 -16.64 20.87
C GLU A 170 6.28 -15.86 21.82
N SER A 171 6.82 -14.87 22.53
CA SER A 171 6.04 -13.96 23.36
C SER A 171 5.08 -13.08 22.56
N GLN A 172 5.36 -12.85 21.28
CA GLN A 172 4.51 -12.03 20.40
C GLN A 172 3.36 -12.85 19.82
N GLU A 173 3.51 -14.15 19.58
CA GLU A 173 2.40 -14.97 19.06
C GLU A 173 1.22 -15.03 20.06
N LYS A 174 1.51 -15.23 21.34
CA LYS A 174 0.48 -15.18 22.39
C LYS A 174 -0.19 -13.81 22.50
N LYS A 175 0.60 -12.72 22.33
CA LYS A 175 0.03 -11.37 22.31
C LYS A 175 -0.83 -11.13 21.08
N LYS A 176 -0.43 -11.62 19.91
CA LYS A 176 -1.21 -11.52 18.67
C LYS A 176 -2.56 -12.19 18.80
N THR A 177 -2.60 -13.42 19.32
CA THR A 177 -3.86 -14.15 19.57
C THR A 177 -4.77 -13.37 20.52
N LEU A 178 -4.23 -12.84 21.61
CA LEU A 178 -5.02 -12.03 22.57
C LEU A 178 -5.52 -10.71 21.96
N VAL A 179 -4.74 -10.06 21.11
CA VAL A 179 -5.16 -8.85 20.39
C VAL A 179 -6.27 -9.17 19.40
N VAL A 180 -6.19 -10.29 18.69
CA VAL A 180 -7.19 -10.73 17.72
C VAL A 180 -8.50 -11.09 18.44
N SER A 181 -8.45 -11.84 19.55
CA SER A 181 -9.65 -12.23 20.28
C SER A 181 -10.40 -11.04 20.95
N ASN A 182 -9.69 -9.96 21.25
CA ASN A 182 -10.29 -8.76 21.84
C ASN A 182 -10.70 -7.69 20.80
N ALA A 183 -10.39 -7.88 19.52
CA ALA A 183 -10.71 -6.93 18.46
C ALA A 183 -12.18 -7.02 18.04
N SER A 184 -12.75 -5.91 17.57
CA SER A 184 -14.10 -5.90 16.99
C SER A 184 -14.14 -6.59 15.62
N ASN A 185 -15.31 -7.06 15.19
CA ASN A 185 -15.50 -7.65 13.87
C ASN A 185 -15.05 -6.69 12.75
N ALA A 186 -15.42 -5.42 12.85
CA ALA A 186 -15.04 -4.39 11.87
C ALA A 186 -13.50 -4.21 11.78
N ASP A 187 -12.77 -4.24 12.91
CA ASP A 187 -11.31 -4.16 12.90
C ASP A 187 -10.66 -5.42 12.29
N LEU A 188 -11.21 -6.60 12.61
CA LEU A 188 -10.74 -7.87 12.04
C LEU A 188 -10.99 -7.93 10.53
N LEU A 189 -12.17 -7.52 10.06
CA LEU A 189 -12.53 -7.47 8.63
C LEU A 189 -11.65 -6.47 7.88
N TYR A 190 -11.44 -5.27 8.42
CA TYR A 190 -10.57 -4.28 7.81
C TYR A 190 -9.12 -4.79 7.65
N LYS A 191 -8.57 -5.41 8.71
CA LYS A 191 -7.22 -5.99 8.64
C LYS A 191 -7.18 -7.19 7.68
N LEU A 192 -8.23 -7.99 7.63
CA LEU A 192 -8.35 -9.11 6.70
C LEU A 192 -8.36 -8.63 5.25
N GLU A 193 -9.11 -7.58 4.94
CA GLU A 193 -9.13 -6.97 3.60
C GLU A 193 -7.73 -6.60 3.12
N VAL A 194 -6.97 -5.92 3.97
CA VAL A 194 -5.60 -5.50 3.65
C VAL A 194 -4.66 -6.68 3.42
N LEU A 195 -4.80 -7.73 4.23
CA LEU A 195 -4.03 -8.97 4.09
C LEU A 195 -4.40 -9.73 2.79
N VAL A 196 -5.68 -9.78 2.44
CA VAL A 196 -6.16 -10.36 1.18
C VAL A 196 -5.62 -9.56 -0.01
N GLY A 197 -5.67 -8.23 0.05
CA GLY A 197 -5.10 -7.35 -0.98
C GLY A 197 -3.59 -7.58 -1.18
N PHE A 198 -2.84 -7.88 -0.11
CA PHE A 198 -1.44 -8.30 -0.22
C PHE A 198 -1.28 -9.62 -0.99
N VAL A 199 -2.13 -10.61 -0.70
CA VAL A 199 -2.11 -11.90 -1.40
C VAL A 199 -2.44 -11.75 -2.88
N GLU A 200 -3.43 -10.93 -3.21
CA GLU A 200 -3.77 -10.58 -4.59
C GLU A 200 -2.61 -9.90 -5.32
N GLN A 201 -1.92 -8.96 -4.64
CA GLN A 201 -0.75 -8.29 -5.22
C GLN A 201 0.36 -9.27 -5.55
N ILE A 202 0.61 -10.28 -4.71
CA ILE A 202 1.54 -11.38 -5.03
C ILE A 202 1.04 -12.15 -6.26
N GLY A 203 -0.25 -12.40 -6.35
CA GLY A 203 -0.87 -13.11 -7.47
C GLY A 203 -0.77 -12.39 -8.85
N HIS A 204 -0.46 -11.08 -8.86
CA HIS A 204 -0.19 -10.33 -10.10
C HIS A 204 1.23 -10.54 -10.64
N VAL A 205 1.75 -11.76 -10.48
CA VAL A 205 3.08 -12.13 -10.93
C VAL A 205 3.26 -11.92 -12.45
N PRO A 206 4.46 -11.53 -12.91
CA PRO A 206 4.75 -11.38 -14.34
C PRO A 206 4.63 -12.69 -15.13
N ASP A 207 4.18 -12.61 -16.38
CA ASP A 207 4.02 -13.78 -17.27
C ASP A 207 5.35 -14.50 -17.59
N SER A 208 6.48 -13.78 -17.47
CA SER A 208 7.84 -14.32 -17.71
C SER A 208 8.33 -15.21 -16.56
N LEU A 209 7.56 -16.23 -16.18
CA LEU A 209 7.88 -17.17 -15.08
C LEU A 209 9.19 -17.94 -15.31
N HIS A 210 9.64 -18.10 -16.56
CA HIS A 210 10.93 -18.72 -16.89
C HIS A 210 12.13 -17.99 -16.26
N LEU A 211 11.99 -16.68 -15.99
CA LEU A 211 13.03 -15.90 -15.31
C LEU A 211 13.24 -16.29 -13.82
N GLN A 212 12.38 -17.11 -13.24
CA GLN A 212 12.66 -17.70 -11.92
C GLN A 212 13.89 -18.63 -11.92
N ARG A 213 14.40 -19.02 -13.09
CA ARG A 213 15.70 -19.71 -13.22
C ARG A 213 16.90 -18.78 -12.98
N ASN A 214 16.69 -17.47 -13.06
CA ASN A 214 17.69 -16.48 -12.69
C ASN A 214 17.82 -16.44 -11.17
N GLU A 215 19.03 -16.55 -10.63
CA GLU A 215 19.27 -16.61 -9.17
C GLU A 215 18.71 -15.41 -8.43
N LEU A 216 18.82 -14.20 -9.00
CA LEU A 216 18.29 -12.99 -8.37
C LEU A 216 16.76 -13.03 -8.28
N VAL A 217 16.08 -13.42 -9.35
CA VAL A 217 14.61 -13.54 -9.36
C VAL A 217 14.17 -14.66 -8.42
N TYR A 218 14.89 -15.77 -8.39
CA TYR A 218 14.64 -16.88 -7.46
C TYR A 218 14.68 -16.41 -5.99
N GLU A 219 15.72 -15.65 -5.62
CA GLU A 219 15.85 -15.10 -4.27
C GLU A 219 14.78 -14.05 -3.94
N VAL A 220 14.38 -13.25 -4.92
CA VAL A 220 13.23 -12.32 -4.76
C VAL A 220 11.96 -13.12 -4.46
N VAL A 221 11.64 -14.15 -5.25
CA VAL A 221 10.47 -15.02 -5.03
C VAL A 221 10.55 -15.73 -3.67
N ARG A 222 11.77 -16.14 -3.25
CA ARG A 222 11.97 -16.76 -1.94
C ARG A 222 11.60 -15.81 -0.80
N LEU A 223 12.08 -14.55 -0.81
CA LEU A 223 11.76 -13.55 0.20
C LEU A 223 10.26 -13.21 0.20
N VAL A 224 9.65 -13.04 -0.98
CA VAL A 224 8.20 -12.81 -1.08
C VAL A 224 7.42 -13.99 -0.50
N GLY A 225 7.90 -15.21 -0.73
CA GLY A 225 7.29 -16.41 -0.15
C GLY A 225 7.42 -16.53 1.36
N GLU A 226 8.45 -15.92 1.97
CA GLU A 226 8.58 -15.80 3.42
C GLU A 226 7.53 -14.84 3.99
N ASN A 227 7.38 -13.66 3.37
CA ASN A 227 6.31 -12.72 3.74
C ASN A 227 4.92 -13.32 3.55
N TYR A 228 4.69 -14.05 2.45
CA TYR A 228 3.42 -14.70 2.21
C TYR A 228 3.06 -15.71 3.31
N ARG A 229 4.03 -16.48 3.81
CA ARG A 229 3.80 -17.39 4.95
C ARG A 229 3.41 -16.65 6.22
N SER A 230 4.07 -15.54 6.52
CA SER A 230 3.71 -14.69 7.67
C SER A 230 2.30 -14.13 7.52
N VAL A 231 1.94 -13.65 6.32
CA VAL A 231 0.57 -13.17 6.03
C VAL A 231 -0.46 -14.30 6.12
N GLN A 232 -0.15 -15.50 5.65
CA GLN A 232 -1.03 -16.67 5.85
C GLN A 232 -1.33 -16.92 7.33
N GLY A 233 -0.33 -16.82 8.21
CA GLY A 233 -0.53 -16.94 9.65
C GLY A 233 -1.45 -15.84 10.20
N GLU A 234 -1.26 -14.59 9.74
CA GLU A 234 -2.12 -13.47 10.16
C GLU A 234 -3.58 -13.62 9.66
N ILE A 235 -3.76 -14.10 8.43
CA ILE A 235 -5.09 -14.41 7.88
C ILE A 235 -5.72 -15.57 8.67
N PHE A 236 -4.96 -16.64 8.92
CA PHE A 236 -5.45 -17.81 9.63
C PHE A 236 -6.06 -17.44 10.99
N LEU A 237 -5.33 -16.68 11.82
CA LEU A 237 -5.79 -16.25 13.14
C LEU A 237 -7.10 -15.44 13.06
N ARG A 238 -7.22 -14.54 12.08
CA ARG A 238 -8.43 -13.71 11.95
C ARG A 238 -9.61 -14.48 11.38
N VAL A 239 -9.36 -15.36 10.41
CA VAL A 239 -10.42 -16.18 9.81
C VAL A 239 -10.93 -17.21 10.81
N GLU A 240 -10.06 -17.78 11.67
CA GLU A 240 -10.45 -18.66 12.76
C GLU A 240 -11.36 -17.93 13.75
N GLU A 241 -10.93 -16.77 14.25
CA GLU A 241 -11.70 -15.94 15.20
C GLU A 241 -13.05 -15.49 14.62
N LEU A 242 -13.04 -14.95 13.39
CA LEU A 242 -14.28 -14.54 12.71
C LEU A 242 -15.20 -15.75 12.47
N GLY A 243 -14.63 -16.92 12.14
CA GLY A 243 -15.36 -18.16 11.92
C GLY A 243 -16.07 -18.70 13.17
N GLU A 244 -15.57 -18.39 14.37
CA GLU A 244 -16.22 -18.70 15.65
C GLU A 244 -17.37 -17.73 15.94
N ARG A 245 -17.19 -16.45 15.62
CA ARG A 245 -18.19 -15.40 15.88
C ARG A 245 -19.37 -15.37 14.91
N ILE A 246 -19.27 -16.01 13.71
CA ILE A 246 -20.32 -15.99 12.67
C ILE A 246 -21.72 -16.31 13.22
N MET A 247 -21.82 -17.19 14.21
CA MET A 247 -23.13 -17.66 14.70
C MET A 247 -23.81 -16.66 15.65
N GLU A 248 -23.03 -15.80 16.32
CA GLU A 248 -23.49 -14.99 17.45
C GLU A 248 -23.62 -13.51 17.11
N ASP A 249 -22.59 -12.90 16.49
CA ASP A 249 -22.40 -11.44 16.46
C ASP A 249 -22.33 -10.79 15.06
N PHE A 250 -22.63 -11.52 13.99
CA PHE A 250 -22.48 -10.98 12.65
C PHE A 250 -23.78 -10.40 12.08
N ASP A 251 -23.68 -9.18 11.52
CA ASP A 251 -24.75 -8.66 10.66
C ASP A 251 -24.57 -9.14 9.18
N VAL A 252 -25.58 -8.86 8.33
CA VAL A 252 -25.56 -9.27 6.93
C VAL A 252 -24.48 -8.55 6.14
N GLY A 253 -24.14 -7.30 6.50
CA GLY A 253 -23.10 -6.52 5.86
C GLY A 253 -21.73 -7.14 6.10
N GLU A 254 -21.39 -7.39 7.37
CA GLU A 254 -20.15 -8.04 7.80
C GLU A 254 -19.97 -9.43 7.18
N LEU A 255 -21.07 -10.22 7.10
CA LEU A 255 -21.06 -11.53 6.43
C LEU A 255 -20.75 -11.43 4.94
N ASN A 256 -21.29 -10.42 4.26
CA ASN A 256 -21.03 -10.19 2.85
C ASN A 256 -19.55 -9.82 2.61
N GLU A 257 -18.99 -8.97 3.47
CA GLU A 257 -17.58 -8.58 3.42
C GLU A 257 -16.68 -9.80 3.64
N LEU A 258 -16.92 -10.57 4.71
CA LEU A 258 -16.13 -11.78 5.01
C LEU A 258 -16.16 -12.78 3.85
N VAL A 259 -17.36 -13.13 3.35
CA VAL A 259 -17.51 -14.08 2.24
C VAL A 259 -16.85 -13.55 0.97
N GLY A 260 -16.93 -12.24 0.73
CA GLY A 260 -16.25 -11.56 -0.38
C GLY A 260 -14.73 -11.68 -0.29
N TYR A 261 -14.15 -11.37 0.88
CA TYR A 261 -12.69 -11.46 1.09
C TYR A 261 -12.18 -12.89 0.95
N LEU A 262 -12.90 -13.88 1.50
CA LEU A 262 -12.53 -15.28 1.38
C LEU A 262 -12.65 -15.79 -0.07
N GLY A 263 -13.62 -15.28 -0.85
CA GLY A 263 -13.75 -15.58 -2.28
C GLY A 263 -12.56 -15.06 -3.09
N ARG A 264 -12.16 -13.80 -2.89
CA ARG A 264 -10.98 -13.17 -3.52
C ARG A 264 -9.69 -13.93 -3.18
N LEU A 265 -9.58 -14.42 -1.93
CA LEU A 265 -8.44 -15.22 -1.51
C LEU A 265 -8.36 -16.56 -2.25
N GLU A 266 -9.49 -17.26 -2.42
CA GLU A 266 -9.58 -18.51 -3.20
C GLU A 266 -9.22 -18.31 -4.67
N GLU A 267 -9.68 -17.22 -5.30
CA GLU A 267 -9.34 -16.86 -6.69
C GLU A 267 -7.83 -16.68 -6.88
N SER A 268 -7.13 -16.21 -5.84
CA SER A 268 -5.68 -16.04 -5.87
C SER A 268 -4.90 -17.36 -5.78
N ARG A 269 -5.53 -18.46 -5.34
CA ARG A 269 -4.88 -19.73 -5.02
C ARG A 269 -4.10 -20.33 -6.19
N GLU A 270 -4.68 -20.36 -7.37
CA GLU A 270 -4.03 -20.96 -8.56
C GLU A 270 -2.78 -20.19 -8.98
N LYS A 271 -2.84 -18.86 -8.98
CA LYS A 271 -1.70 -18.01 -9.31
C LYS A 271 -0.54 -18.18 -8.32
N LEU A 272 -0.87 -18.31 -7.04
CA LEU A 272 0.11 -18.57 -5.98
C LEU A 272 0.77 -19.96 -6.14
N LEU A 273 0.03 -20.97 -6.55
CA LEU A 273 0.57 -22.30 -6.83
C LEU A 273 1.57 -22.26 -8.00
N LEU A 274 1.32 -21.46 -9.04
CA LEU A 274 2.25 -21.27 -10.15
C LEU A 274 3.53 -20.56 -9.71
N LEU A 275 3.43 -19.57 -8.83
CA LEU A 275 4.59 -18.83 -8.33
C LEU A 275 5.44 -19.66 -7.36
N PHE A 276 4.81 -20.49 -6.53
CA PHE A 276 5.46 -21.24 -5.44
C PHE A 276 5.45 -22.75 -5.64
N VAL A 277 5.66 -23.21 -6.87
CA VAL A 277 5.53 -24.63 -7.31
C VAL A 277 6.21 -25.66 -6.40
N ASN A 278 7.34 -25.35 -5.78
CA ASN A 278 8.14 -26.29 -4.97
C ASN A 278 7.98 -26.12 -3.45
N ARG A 279 6.90 -25.46 -2.98
CA ARG A 279 6.75 -25.17 -1.54
C ARG A 279 5.64 -26.01 -0.93
N ARG A 280 5.80 -26.37 0.36
CA ARG A 280 4.84 -27.18 1.10
C ARG A 280 3.42 -26.62 0.96
N LYS A 281 2.50 -27.47 0.50
CA LYS A 281 1.07 -27.14 0.42
C LYS A 281 0.56 -26.97 1.84
N ASN A 282 0.03 -25.78 2.15
CA ASN A 282 -0.64 -25.53 3.43
C ASN A 282 -2.14 -25.85 3.27
N ASN A 283 -2.46 -27.15 3.30
CA ASN A 283 -3.85 -27.61 3.11
C ASN A 283 -4.76 -27.09 4.22
N GLY A 284 -4.31 -27.10 5.48
CA GLY A 284 -5.12 -26.64 6.62
C GLY A 284 -5.55 -25.17 6.51
N PHE A 285 -4.71 -24.31 5.92
CA PHE A 285 -5.07 -22.93 5.67
C PHE A 285 -6.27 -22.81 4.69
N TRP A 286 -6.22 -23.52 3.57
CA TRP A 286 -7.27 -23.48 2.56
C TRP A 286 -8.56 -24.17 3.04
N GLU A 287 -8.45 -25.24 3.81
CA GLU A 287 -9.59 -25.91 4.46
C GLU A 287 -10.31 -24.97 5.44
N LEU A 288 -9.57 -24.18 6.22
CA LEU A 288 -10.15 -23.16 7.10
C LEU A 288 -10.89 -22.09 6.30
N VAL A 289 -10.28 -21.57 5.24
CA VAL A 289 -10.88 -20.55 4.36
C VAL A 289 -12.19 -21.06 3.77
N GLU A 290 -12.20 -22.25 3.17
CA GLU A 290 -13.38 -22.88 2.57
C GLU A 290 -14.48 -23.15 3.60
N LYS A 291 -14.11 -23.71 4.76
CA LYS A 291 -15.02 -23.99 5.88
C LYS A 291 -15.69 -22.70 6.39
N THR A 292 -14.91 -21.66 6.62
CA THR A 292 -15.43 -20.39 7.16
C THR A 292 -16.31 -19.68 6.12
N LYS A 293 -15.93 -19.68 4.86
CA LYS A 293 -16.75 -19.16 3.76
C LYS A 293 -18.09 -19.91 3.69
N GLY A 294 -18.07 -21.26 3.78
CA GLY A 294 -19.27 -22.07 3.80
C GLY A 294 -20.22 -21.74 4.97
N LYS A 295 -19.67 -21.55 6.18
CA LYS A 295 -20.44 -21.10 7.35
C LYS A 295 -21.09 -19.73 7.11
N GLY A 296 -20.33 -18.76 6.58
CA GLY A 296 -20.82 -17.41 6.28
C GLY A 296 -21.97 -17.41 5.25
N VAL A 297 -21.83 -18.18 4.17
CA VAL A 297 -22.89 -18.36 3.16
C VAL A 297 -24.15 -19.01 3.76
N ALA A 298 -24.00 -20.04 4.60
CA ALA A 298 -25.11 -20.71 5.26
C ALA A 298 -25.87 -19.75 6.21
N LYS A 299 -25.13 -19.01 7.04
CA LYS A 299 -25.71 -18.02 7.98
C LYS A 299 -26.43 -16.90 7.24
N LYS A 300 -25.86 -16.40 6.14
CA LYS A 300 -26.50 -15.39 5.28
C LYS A 300 -27.85 -15.89 4.76
N LYS A 301 -27.91 -17.10 4.22
CA LYS A 301 -29.16 -17.71 3.74
C LYS A 301 -30.21 -17.88 4.86
N GLU A 302 -29.77 -18.23 6.07
CA GLU A 302 -30.64 -18.34 7.24
C GLU A 302 -31.29 -16.99 7.57
N ILE A 303 -30.49 -15.91 7.61
CA ILE A 303 -30.97 -14.54 7.89
C ILE A 303 -31.93 -14.08 6.79
N GLU A 304 -31.55 -14.23 5.51
CA GLU A 304 -32.41 -13.87 4.36
C GLU A 304 -33.73 -14.66 4.36
N GLY A 305 -33.68 -15.95 4.70
CA GLY A 305 -34.88 -16.78 4.84
C GLY A 305 -35.81 -16.32 5.98
N LYS A 306 -35.27 -15.91 7.11
CA LYS A 306 -36.05 -15.34 8.23
C LYS A 306 -36.71 -14.02 7.84
N TRP A 307 -36.01 -13.14 7.12
CA TRP A 307 -36.56 -11.88 6.60
C TRP A 307 -37.74 -12.11 5.64
N LEU A 308 -37.61 -13.05 4.72
CA LEU A 308 -38.68 -13.42 3.79
C LEU A 308 -39.92 -13.97 4.53
N ALA A 309 -39.72 -14.83 5.54
CA ALA A 309 -40.78 -15.37 6.35
C ALA A 309 -41.54 -14.27 7.13
N VAL A 310 -40.83 -13.28 7.68
CA VAL A 310 -41.42 -12.14 8.40
C VAL A 310 -42.23 -11.26 7.43
N VAL A 311 -41.73 -10.98 6.24
CA VAL A 311 -42.40 -10.16 5.22
C VAL A 311 -43.65 -10.86 4.75
N VAL A 312 -43.61 -12.17 4.51
CA VAL A 312 -44.79 -12.96 4.10
C VAL A 312 -45.84 -13.05 5.22
N SER A 313 -45.39 -13.24 6.48
CA SER A 313 -46.28 -13.29 7.64
C SER A 313 -46.91 -11.92 7.95
N GLY A 314 -46.14 -10.82 7.79
CA GLY A 314 -46.63 -9.45 7.97
C GLY A 314 -47.74 -9.09 6.97
N ASN A 315 -47.55 -9.46 5.70
CA ASN A 315 -48.57 -9.22 4.66
C ASN A 315 -49.82 -10.09 4.88
N ALA A 316 -49.70 -11.31 5.40
CA ALA A 316 -50.87 -12.16 5.73
C ALA A 316 -51.66 -11.63 6.93
N ALA A 317 -50.97 -11.04 7.93
CA ALA A 317 -51.62 -10.41 9.10
C ALA A 317 -52.32 -9.09 8.76
N GLU A 318 -51.84 -8.35 7.78
CA GLU A 318 -52.44 -7.12 7.31
C GLU A 318 -53.70 -7.37 6.43
N LEU A 319 -53.72 -8.45 5.67
CA LEU A 319 -54.89 -8.88 4.88
C LEU A 319 -56.09 -9.35 5.74
N THR A 320 -55.86 -9.76 6.99
CA THR A 320 -56.95 -10.19 7.90
C THR A 320 -57.44 -9.08 8.80
N ARG A 321 -56.89 -7.88 8.78
CA ARG A 321 -57.26 -6.76 9.69
C ARG A 321 -57.92 -5.58 9.01
N SER A 322 -58.26 -5.63 7.72
CA SER A 322 -58.95 -4.53 7.06
C SER A 322 -60.46 -4.79 6.96
N THR A 323 -61.13 -4.79 8.09
CA THR A 323 -62.52 -4.33 8.16
C THR A 323 -62.48 -2.87 8.62
N ASN A 324 -62.35 -1.97 7.67
CA ASN A 324 -62.53 -0.53 7.92
C ASN A 324 -64.04 -0.27 8.14
N PRO A 325 -64.47 0.12 9.35
CA PRO A 325 -65.90 0.29 9.65
C PRO A 325 -66.54 1.51 8.98
N PHE A 326 -65.80 2.23 8.11
CA PHE A 326 -66.27 3.46 7.46
C PHE A 326 -66.43 3.30 5.92
N LEU A 327 -66.37 2.09 5.35
CA LEU A 327 -66.62 1.87 3.94
C LEU A 327 -67.99 1.25 3.73
N ASP A 328 -68.86 1.96 3.01
CA ASP A 328 -70.18 1.49 2.58
C ASP A 328 -70.04 0.25 1.67
N PRO A 329 -70.93 -0.76 1.81
CA PRO A 329 -70.86 -1.95 0.98
C PRO A 329 -71.32 -1.61 -0.43
N GLY A 330 -70.36 -1.38 -1.34
CA GLY A 330 -70.65 -1.12 -2.77
C GLY A 330 -69.62 -0.28 -3.53
N GLN A 331 -68.66 0.34 -2.88
CA GLN A 331 -67.61 1.09 -3.58
C GLN A 331 -66.49 0.17 -4.07
N GLN A 332 -66.38 0.02 -5.38
CA GLN A 332 -65.21 -0.57 -6.03
C GLN A 332 -64.04 0.42 -5.99
N LEU A 333 -63.01 0.09 -5.25
CA LEU A 333 -61.75 0.83 -5.25
C LEU A 333 -60.99 0.58 -6.57
N SER A 334 -60.73 1.66 -7.32
CA SER A 334 -59.84 1.63 -8.47
C SER A 334 -58.45 1.14 -8.04
N PRO A 335 -57.75 0.32 -8.83
CA PRO A 335 -56.41 -0.18 -8.46
C PRO A 335 -55.44 0.98 -8.39
N VAL A 336 -54.88 1.20 -7.20
CA VAL A 336 -53.78 2.14 -6.98
C VAL A 336 -52.54 1.64 -7.73
N PRO A 337 -51.90 2.48 -8.56
CA PRO A 337 -50.72 2.05 -9.28
C PRO A 337 -49.61 1.69 -8.28
N ARG A 338 -49.04 0.49 -8.39
CA ARG A 338 -47.90 0.04 -7.62
C ARG A 338 -46.73 0.96 -7.90
N LEU A 339 -46.39 1.83 -6.95
CA LEU A 339 -45.13 2.55 -6.95
C LEU A 339 -44.02 1.52 -6.70
N SER A 340 -43.26 1.23 -7.74
CA SER A 340 -42.05 0.40 -7.59
C SER A 340 -40.98 1.18 -6.82
N PHE A 341 -40.57 0.67 -5.68
CA PHE A 341 -39.54 1.24 -4.80
C PHE A 341 -38.13 1.35 -5.45
N ALA A 342 -37.99 0.94 -6.71
CA ALA A 342 -36.72 0.98 -7.43
C ALA A 342 -36.27 2.40 -7.85
N THR A 343 -37.18 3.42 -7.85
CA THR A 343 -36.89 4.73 -8.46
C THR A 343 -36.42 5.79 -7.43
N VAL A 344 -36.56 5.55 -6.12
CA VAL A 344 -36.27 6.59 -5.11
C VAL A 344 -34.81 6.58 -4.61
N ARG A 345 -34.06 5.50 -4.88
CA ARG A 345 -32.68 5.35 -4.33
C ARG A 345 -31.58 6.00 -5.17
N TRP A 346 -31.85 6.51 -6.37
CA TRP A 346 -30.84 7.09 -7.26
C TRP A 346 -30.67 8.61 -7.19
N ASN A 347 -31.65 9.36 -6.65
CA ASN A 347 -31.57 10.81 -6.67
C ASN A 347 -30.75 11.43 -5.52
N THR A 348 -30.58 10.74 -4.39
CA THR A 348 -29.76 11.26 -3.28
C THR A 348 -28.25 11.03 -3.50
N ALA A 349 -27.85 9.95 -4.17
CA ALA A 349 -26.46 9.68 -4.48
C ALA A 349 -25.88 10.64 -5.55
N THR A 350 -26.71 11.04 -6.53
CA THR A 350 -26.27 11.97 -7.60
C THR A 350 -26.08 13.41 -7.10
N VAL A 351 -26.84 13.87 -6.13
CA VAL A 351 -26.71 15.22 -5.57
C VAL A 351 -25.44 15.33 -4.70
N ILE A 352 -25.12 14.30 -3.92
CA ILE A 352 -23.91 14.28 -3.09
C ILE A 352 -22.64 14.16 -3.97
N PHE A 353 -22.71 13.43 -5.11
CA PHE A 353 -21.58 13.30 -6.04
C PHE A 353 -21.30 14.57 -6.84
N SER A 354 -22.33 15.38 -7.16
CA SER A 354 -22.16 16.63 -7.89
C SER A 354 -21.55 17.75 -7.02
N GLU A 355 -21.91 17.82 -5.73
CA GLU A 355 -21.30 18.78 -4.80
C GLU A 355 -19.83 18.49 -4.49
N ASN A 356 -19.45 17.22 -4.38
CA ASN A 356 -18.05 16.84 -4.17
C ASN A 356 -17.18 17.04 -5.42
N LEU A 357 -17.72 16.84 -6.63
CA LEU A 357 -16.98 17.10 -7.87
C LEU A 357 -16.70 18.58 -8.10
N SER A 358 -17.62 19.48 -7.72
CA SER A 358 -17.39 20.92 -7.81
C SER A 358 -16.31 21.39 -6.82
N LYS A 359 -16.31 20.88 -5.59
CA LYS A 359 -15.25 21.15 -4.59
C LYS A 359 -13.88 20.61 -5.01
N ILE A 360 -13.82 19.40 -5.61
CA ILE A 360 -12.58 18.81 -6.12
C ILE A 360 -12.04 19.61 -7.33
N LYS A 361 -12.89 20.12 -8.23
CA LYS A 361 -12.47 20.98 -9.34
C LYS A 361 -11.89 22.31 -8.84
N ILE A 362 -12.50 22.93 -7.85
CA ILE A 362 -12.03 24.18 -7.25
C ILE A 362 -10.65 23.98 -6.58
N VAL A 363 -10.48 22.90 -5.83
CA VAL A 363 -9.19 22.57 -5.18
C VAL A 363 -8.11 22.24 -6.22
N LYS A 364 -8.41 21.50 -7.30
CA LYS A 364 -7.44 21.26 -8.39
C LYS A 364 -7.06 22.53 -9.13
N THR A 365 -7.99 23.44 -9.37
CA THR A 365 -7.71 24.73 -10.03
C THR A 365 -6.89 25.63 -9.11
N LEU A 366 -7.14 25.66 -7.81
CA LEU A 366 -6.34 26.40 -6.83
C LEU A 366 -4.90 25.85 -6.70
N ILE A 367 -4.74 24.53 -6.71
CA ILE A 367 -3.41 23.87 -6.65
C ILE A 367 -2.62 24.19 -7.94
N LEU A 368 -3.24 24.15 -9.12
CA LEU A 368 -2.59 24.53 -10.38
C LEU A 368 -2.15 26.00 -10.38
N PHE A 369 -2.95 26.92 -9.84
CA PHE A 369 -2.58 28.35 -9.76
C PHE A 369 -1.47 28.65 -8.75
N ILE A 370 -1.35 27.84 -7.68
CA ILE A 370 -0.31 28.03 -6.65
C ILE A 370 1.03 27.39 -7.07
N PHE A 371 1.00 26.28 -7.82
CA PHE A 371 2.23 25.53 -8.19
C PHE A 371 2.76 25.83 -9.60
N PHE A 372 1.97 26.43 -10.49
CA PHE A 372 2.42 26.78 -11.82
C PHE A 372 3.61 27.79 -11.87
N PRO A 373 3.70 28.77 -10.95
CA PRO A 373 4.89 29.63 -10.88
C PRO A 373 6.15 28.93 -10.38
N PHE A 374 6.00 27.82 -9.61
CA PHE A 374 7.14 27.09 -9.05
C PHE A 374 7.86 26.21 -10.08
N ILE A 375 7.13 25.74 -11.10
CA ILE A 375 7.68 24.91 -12.20
C ILE A 375 8.48 25.74 -13.20
N LEU A 376 8.20 27.04 -13.32
CA LEU A 376 8.93 27.93 -14.18
C LEU A 376 10.20 28.56 -13.55
N TRP A 377 10.48 28.24 -12.27
CA TRP A 377 11.64 28.81 -11.57
C TRP A 377 12.95 28.03 -11.76
N GLU A 378 12.95 26.85 -12.30
CA GLU A 378 14.22 26.13 -12.57
C GLU A 378 15.05 26.68 -13.74
N SER A 379 14.59 27.76 -14.40
CA SER A 379 15.36 28.43 -15.44
C SER A 379 15.29 29.96 -15.29
N ALA A 380 16.33 30.51 -14.69
CA ALA A 380 16.82 31.91 -14.75
C ALA A 380 16.19 32.98 -13.83
N VAL A 381 17.03 33.42 -12.87
CA VAL A 381 17.36 34.78 -12.46
C VAL A 381 16.23 35.76 -12.11
N CYS A 382 16.15 36.17 -10.85
CA CYS A 382 16.27 37.54 -10.32
C CYS A 382 15.62 37.71 -8.93
N ALA A 383 16.40 38.19 -7.99
CA ALA A 383 16.01 38.51 -6.59
C ALA A 383 14.95 39.65 -6.48
N PHE A 384 14.62 40.31 -7.56
CA PHE A 384 13.68 41.44 -7.57
C PHE A 384 12.18 41.03 -7.64
N GLN A 385 11.86 39.81 -8.01
CA GLN A 385 10.46 39.35 -8.08
C GLN A 385 9.92 38.79 -6.76
N LEU A 386 10.77 38.47 -5.82
CA LEU A 386 10.35 37.87 -4.50
C LEU A 386 9.55 38.87 -3.65
N GLU A 387 9.91 40.15 -3.65
CA GLU A 387 9.19 41.17 -2.84
C GLU A 387 7.78 41.44 -3.37
N VAL A 388 7.58 41.44 -4.67
CA VAL A 388 6.27 41.68 -5.32
C VAL A 388 5.33 40.49 -5.04
N TRP A 389 5.83 39.26 -5.13
CA TRP A 389 5.04 38.05 -4.88
C TRP A 389 4.67 37.85 -3.42
N CYS A 390 5.56 38.17 -2.48
CA CYS A 390 5.25 38.17 -1.06
C CYS A 390 4.15 39.18 -0.70
N SER A 391 4.15 40.34 -1.34
CA SER A 391 3.12 41.38 -1.13
C SER A 391 1.75 40.94 -1.66
N ILE A 392 1.71 40.28 -2.82
CA ILE A 392 0.47 39.74 -3.43
C ILE A 392 -0.10 38.60 -2.61
N LEU A 393 0.75 37.66 -2.16
CA LEU A 393 0.31 36.54 -1.30
C LEU A 393 -0.23 37.02 0.05
N PHE A 394 0.34 38.09 0.62
CA PHE A 394 -0.12 38.66 1.86
C PHE A 394 -1.50 39.36 1.71
N GLN A 395 -1.77 40.02 0.60
CA GLN A 395 -3.08 40.60 0.30
C GLN A 395 -4.13 39.51 0.06
N TYR A 396 -3.81 38.41 -0.62
CA TYR A 396 -4.75 37.30 -0.82
C TYR A 396 -5.05 36.55 0.48
N PHE A 397 -4.07 36.36 1.36
CA PHE A 397 -4.27 35.74 2.67
C PHE A 397 -5.18 36.58 3.58
N PHE A 398 -5.05 37.92 3.50
CA PHE A 398 -5.90 38.85 4.25
C PHE A 398 -7.34 38.86 3.73
N TYR A 399 -7.54 38.77 2.41
CA TYR A 399 -8.87 38.67 1.80
C TYR A 399 -9.56 37.34 2.12
N PHE A 400 -8.81 36.26 2.17
CA PHE A 400 -9.33 34.93 2.50
C PHE A 400 -9.74 34.80 3.98
N SER A 401 -8.99 35.46 4.87
CA SER A 401 -9.30 35.53 6.31
C SER A 401 -10.57 36.35 6.60
N LEU A 402 -10.84 37.34 5.79
CA LEU A 402 -12.07 38.17 5.88
C LEU A 402 -13.31 37.46 5.35
N MET A 403 -13.17 36.62 4.32
CA MET A 403 -14.29 35.90 3.72
C MET A 403 -14.78 34.70 4.54
N TRP A 404 -13.96 34.12 5.44
CA TRP A 404 -14.30 32.91 6.18
C TRP A 404 -14.61 33.14 7.67
N GLY A 405 -14.85 34.36 8.12
CA GLY A 405 -15.50 34.64 9.40
C GLY A 405 -14.80 34.09 10.64
N CYS A 406 -13.49 33.78 10.60
CA CYS A 406 -12.72 33.43 11.78
C CYS A 406 -12.31 34.70 12.50
N GLY A 407 -12.94 34.94 13.64
CA GLY A 407 -12.74 36.08 14.51
C GLY A 407 -11.27 36.30 14.86
N ALA A 408 -10.84 37.51 14.62
CA ALA A 408 -9.52 38.03 14.88
C ALA A 408 -9.10 37.85 16.33
N ARG A 409 -8.04 37.10 16.56
CA ARG A 409 -7.06 37.35 17.63
C ARG A 409 -5.80 36.54 17.41
N CYS A 410 -4.95 36.96 16.49
CA CYS A 410 -3.51 36.70 16.53
C CYS A 410 -2.78 37.77 15.74
N LEU A 411 -1.98 38.55 16.43
CA LEU A 411 -1.23 39.70 15.91
C LEU A 411 -0.07 39.23 14.99
N PRO A 412 0.19 39.95 13.88
CA PRO A 412 1.18 39.57 12.85
C PRO A 412 2.64 39.82 13.21
N SER A 413 2.97 40.23 14.39
CA SER A 413 4.33 40.71 14.75
C SER A 413 5.40 39.62 14.95
N CYS A 414 5.04 38.35 15.12
CA CYS A 414 6.02 37.28 15.35
C CYS A 414 6.56 36.59 14.10
N ALA A 415 5.88 36.67 12.94
CA ALA A 415 6.31 35.99 11.71
C ALA A 415 7.39 36.79 10.93
N TRP A 416 7.36 38.13 11.08
CA TRP A 416 8.31 39.00 10.35
C TRP A 416 9.74 38.96 10.91
N LEU A 417 9.90 38.74 12.20
CA LEU A 417 11.21 38.63 12.88
C LEU A 417 11.92 37.29 12.66
N LYS A 418 11.21 36.22 12.28
CA LYS A 418 11.82 34.92 11.96
C LYS A 418 12.34 34.80 10.54
N CYS A 419 11.73 35.48 9.58
CA CYS A 419 12.22 35.51 8.18
C CYS A 419 13.51 36.33 8.00
N LYS A 420 13.71 37.40 8.80
CA LYS A 420 14.87 38.28 8.66
C LYS A 420 16.17 37.69 9.25
N LYS A 421 16.08 36.60 10.04
CA LYS A 421 17.24 35.90 10.63
C LYS A 421 17.79 34.74 9.80
N GLN A 422 17.17 34.41 8.66
CA GLN A 422 17.64 33.33 7.76
C GLN A 422 18.21 33.84 6.43
N ILE A 423 18.28 35.16 6.22
CA ILE A 423 18.80 35.79 4.98
C ILE A 423 20.03 36.70 5.27
N LEU A 424 20.53 36.72 6.45
CA LEU A 424 21.88 37.19 6.82
C LEU A 424 22.60 36.01 7.46
#